data_84ae4fe6f2cc2bd575907cb302a516f3
#
_entry.id   84ae4fe6f2cc2bd575907cb302a516f3
#
_cell.length_a   1.000
_cell.length_b   1.000
_cell.length_c   1.000
_cell.angle_alpha   90.00
_cell.angle_beta   90.00
_cell.angle_gamma   90.00
#
_symmetry.space_group_name_H-M   'P 1'
#
loop_
_entity.id
_entity.type
_entity.pdbx_description
1 polymer ?
#
loop_
_entity_poly.entity_id
_entity_poly.type
_entity_poly.pdbx_seq_one_letter_code
_entity_poly.pdbx_strand_id
1 'polypeptide(L)'
;MAYDPGAIDATLAAAVGDEPGLIAELRLAFVESAERAYTLMTEAETVESWKAAAWRLKGLAASFGAIRLMALATDAVGATPRDPTTLAKLKRAIERL
;
A
#
# COMPACT_ATOMS: atom_id res chain seq x y z
N MET A 1 -14.46 6.46 -3.49
CA MET A 1 -14.14 7.14 -2.25
C MET A 1 -12.66 7.43 -2.15
N ALA A 2 -12.32 8.60 -1.67
CA ALA A 2 -10.93 8.99 -1.54
C ALA A 2 -10.26 8.26 -0.37
N TYR A 3 -8.95 8.22 -0.41
CA TYR A 3 -8.12 7.77 0.68
C TYR A 3 -8.39 8.60 1.94
N ASP A 4 -8.48 7.94 3.09
CA ASP A 4 -8.69 8.59 4.38
C ASP A 4 -7.43 8.49 5.25
N PRO A 5 -6.62 9.57 5.35
CA PRO A 5 -5.43 9.57 6.21
C PRO A 5 -5.74 9.33 7.68
N GLY A 6 -6.96 9.71 8.13
CA GLY A 6 -7.37 9.48 9.51
C GLY A 6 -7.50 8.00 9.86
N ALA A 7 -7.83 7.15 8.87
CA ALA A 7 -7.94 5.71 9.09
C ALA A 7 -6.58 5.10 9.44
N ILE A 8 -5.50 5.54 8.79
CA ILE A 8 -4.14 5.07 9.08
C ILE A 8 -3.73 5.54 10.48
N ASP A 9 -3.94 6.82 10.79
CA ASP A 9 -3.55 7.39 12.08
C ASP A 9 -4.31 6.69 13.22
N ALA A 10 -5.60 6.41 13.03
CA ALA A 10 -6.38 5.69 14.03
C ALA A 10 -5.86 4.26 14.23
N THR A 11 -5.52 3.57 13.15
CA THR A 11 -4.98 2.21 13.21
C THR A 11 -3.64 2.19 13.96
N LEU A 12 -2.75 3.14 13.65
CA LEU A 12 -1.45 3.23 14.32
C LEU A 12 -1.60 3.61 15.79
N ALA A 13 -2.49 4.54 16.11
CA ALA A 13 -2.74 4.95 17.50
C ALA A 13 -3.26 3.77 18.33
N ALA A 14 -4.13 2.95 17.76
CA ALA A 14 -4.64 1.75 18.43
C ALA A 14 -3.53 0.73 18.72
N ALA A 15 -2.51 0.67 17.86
CA ALA A 15 -1.41 -0.29 18.01
C ALA A 15 -0.35 0.17 19.00
N VAL A 16 -0.03 1.47 19.05
CA VAL A 16 1.12 2.00 19.80
C VAL A 16 0.76 3.05 20.84
N GLY A 17 -0.51 3.32 21.04
CA GLY A 17 -0.97 4.40 21.88
C GLY A 17 -0.90 5.75 21.16
N ASP A 18 -1.14 6.81 21.89
CA ASP A 18 -1.30 8.16 21.33
C ASP A 18 0.01 8.95 21.41
N GLU A 19 1.06 8.40 20.79
CA GLU A 19 2.38 9.05 20.73
C GLU A 19 2.65 9.54 19.31
N PRO A 20 2.53 10.86 19.04
CA PRO A 20 2.65 11.40 17.69
C PRO A 20 3.98 11.11 16.99
N GLY A 21 5.09 11.14 17.72
CA GLY A 21 6.40 10.85 17.15
C GLY A 21 6.51 9.40 16.66
N LEU A 22 6.01 8.45 17.44
CA LEU A 22 6.02 7.04 17.07
C LEU A 22 5.06 6.76 15.92
N ILE A 23 3.90 7.40 15.93
CA ILE A 23 2.93 7.27 14.83
C ILE A 23 3.56 7.76 13.51
N ALA A 24 4.26 8.89 13.54
CA ALA A 24 4.93 9.44 12.35
C ALA A 24 6.00 8.50 11.82
N GLU A 25 6.81 7.90 12.71
CA GLU A 25 7.84 6.95 12.33
C GLU A 25 7.25 5.69 11.69
N LEU A 26 6.17 5.16 12.27
CA LEU A 26 5.50 3.99 11.73
C LEU A 26 4.84 4.28 10.39
N ARG A 27 4.24 5.47 10.23
CA ARG A 27 3.68 5.90 8.95
C ARG A 27 4.77 5.94 7.88
N LEU A 28 5.92 6.53 8.19
CA LEU A 28 7.04 6.60 7.25
C LEU A 28 7.52 5.20 6.86
N ALA A 29 7.67 4.32 7.83
CA ALA A 29 8.08 2.93 7.57
C ALA A 29 7.07 2.21 6.67
N PHE A 30 5.77 2.45 6.88
CA PHE A 30 4.72 1.90 6.03
C PHE A 30 4.84 2.42 4.59
N VAL A 31 4.98 3.74 4.43
CA VAL A 31 5.10 4.35 3.10
C VAL A 31 6.31 3.78 2.36
N GLU A 32 7.46 3.68 3.03
CA GLU A 32 8.65 3.11 2.43
C GLU A 32 8.47 1.64 2.03
N SER A 33 7.79 0.86 2.87
CA SER A 33 7.49 -0.54 2.56
C SER A 33 6.53 -0.67 1.37
N ALA A 34 5.53 0.22 1.29
CA ALA A 34 4.60 0.26 0.17
C ALA A 34 5.31 0.63 -1.13
N GLU A 35 6.23 1.58 -1.07
CA GLU A 35 7.04 1.97 -2.22
C GLU A 35 7.92 0.83 -2.71
N ARG A 36 8.52 0.06 -1.79
CA ARG A 36 9.32 -1.11 -2.16
C ARG A 36 8.47 -2.18 -2.83
N ALA A 37 7.28 -2.46 -2.31
CA ALA A 37 6.36 -3.42 -2.92
C ALA A 37 5.92 -2.95 -4.32
N TYR A 38 5.66 -1.67 -4.47
CA TYR A 38 5.33 -1.07 -5.78
C TYR A 38 6.50 -1.26 -6.77
N THR A 39 7.73 -0.99 -6.33
CA THR A 39 8.91 -1.18 -7.19
C THR A 39 9.02 -2.64 -7.65
N LEU A 40 8.78 -3.60 -6.76
CA LEU A 40 8.76 -5.01 -7.13
C LEU A 40 7.69 -5.30 -8.19
N MET A 41 6.55 -4.64 -8.12
CA MET A 41 5.51 -4.78 -9.15
C MET A 41 5.97 -4.23 -10.50
N THR A 42 6.65 -3.07 -10.51
CA THR A 42 7.16 -2.48 -11.76
C THR A 42 8.23 -3.34 -12.41
N GLU A 43 8.92 -4.16 -11.64
CA GLU A 43 10.01 -5.02 -12.09
C GLU A 43 9.56 -6.47 -12.35
N ALA A 44 8.33 -6.80 -12.05
CA ALA A 44 7.83 -8.17 -12.15
C ALA A 44 7.78 -8.63 -13.61
N GLU A 45 8.46 -9.72 -13.92
CA GLU A 45 8.52 -10.29 -15.25
C GLU A 45 7.57 -11.47 -15.45
N THR A 46 7.02 -12.00 -14.36
CA THR A 46 6.11 -13.15 -14.42
C THR A 46 4.80 -12.83 -13.71
N VAL A 47 3.75 -13.61 -14.03
CA VAL A 47 2.46 -13.52 -13.34
C VAL A 47 2.64 -13.78 -11.85
N GLU A 48 3.47 -14.77 -11.49
CA GLU A 48 3.70 -15.14 -10.10
C GLU A 48 4.38 -14.01 -9.33
N SER A 49 5.42 -13.40 -9.90
CA SER A 49 6.13 -12.30 -9.23
C SER A 49 5.25 -11.06 -9.10
N TRP A 50 4.42 -10.78 -10.11
CA TRP A 50 3.45 -9.70 -10.07
C TRP A 50 2.44 -9.91 -8.94
N LYS A 51 1.84 -11.10 -8.89
CA LYS A 51 0.86 -11.44 -7.86
C LYS A 51 1.47 -11.40 -6.46
N ALA A 52 2.66 -11.93 -6.29
CA ALA A 52 3.35 -11.92 -4.99
C ALA A 52 3.56 -10.49 -4.48
N ALA A 53 4.01 -9.59 -5.35
CA ALA A 53 4.21 -8.19 -4.99
C ALA A 53 2.89 -7.49 -4.68
N ALA A 54 1.85 -7.74 -5.46
CA ALA A 54 0.52 -7.18 -5.24
C ALA A 54 -0.08 -7.66 -3.91
N TRP A 55 0.06 -8.95 -3.59
CA TRP A 55 -0.38 -9.50 -2.31
C TRP A 55 0.37 -8.89 -1.14
N ARG A 56 1.68 -8.65 -1.29
CA ARG A 56 2.48 -7.98 -0.27
C ARG A 56 1.97 -6.57 -0.02
N LEU A 57 1.69 -5.82 -1.08
CA LEU A 57 1.16 -4.47 -0.96
C LEU A 57 -0.22 -4.47 -0.30
N LYS A 58 -1.08 -5.41 -0.68
CA LYS A 58 -2.39 -5.58 -0.07
C LYS A 58 -2.27 -5.83 1.44
N GLY A 59 -1.39 -6.75 1.84
CA GLY A 59 -1.17 -7.06 3.25
C GLY A 59 -0.68 -5.86 4.05
N LEU A 60 0.25 -5.08 3.49
CA LEU A 60 0.72 -3.86 4.10
C LEU A 60 -0.42 -2.85 4.27
N ALA A 61 -1.19 -2.63 3.23
CA ALA A 61 -2.31 -1.69 3.26
C ALA A 61 -3.35 -2.12 4.29
N ALA A 62 -3.68 -3.40 4.36
CA ALA A 62 -4.62 -3.93 5.33
C ALA A 62 -4.12 -3.73 6.77
N SER A 63 -2.84 -4.01 7.01
CA SER A 63 -2.25 -3.90 8.35
C SER A 63 -2.24 -2.47 8.88
N PHE A 64 -2.13 -1.49 7.99
CA PHE A 64 -2.07 -0.07 8.38
C PHE A 64 -3.38 0.69 8.13
N GLY A 65 -4.44 0.00 7.73
CA GLY A 65 -5.75 0.61 7.54
C GLY A 65 -5.85 1.51 6.31
N ALA A 66 -4.99 1.32 5.31
CA ALA A 66 -5.03 2.08 4.07
C ALA A 66 -6.05 1.46 3.10
N ILE A 67 -7.33 1.73 3.34
CA ILE A 67 -8.45 1.05 2.69
C ILE A 67 -8.41 1.18 1.17
N ARG A 68 -8.16 2.38 0.67
CA ARG A 68 -8.12 2.60 -0.79
C ARG A 68 -6.97 1.85 -1.45
N LEU A 69 -5.80 1.91 -0.84
CA LEU A 69 -4.64 1.18 -1.37
C LEU A 69 -4.88 -0.33 -1.33
N MET A 70 -5.51 -0.82 -0.27
CA MET A 70 -5.87 -2.23 -0.15
C MET A 70 -6.77 -2.67 -1.30
N ALA A 71 -7.81 -1.87 -1.62
CA ALA A 71 -8.72 -2.18 -2.73
C ALA A 71 -8.00 -2.19 -4.07
N LEU A 72 -7.14 -1.21 -4.32
CA LEU A 72 -6.37 -1.13 -5.56
C LEU A 72 -5.38 -2.28 -5.70
N ALA A 73 -4.72 -2.67 -4.61
CA ALA A 73 -3.81 -3.81 -4.61
C ALA A 73 -4.56 -5.13 -4.86
N THR A 74 -5.76 -5.26 -4.28
CA THR A 74 -6.61 -6.42 -4.53
C THR A 74 -6.98 -6.53 -6.02
N ASP A 75 -7.36 -5.43 -6.63
CA ASP A 75 -7.66 -5.39 -8.07
C ASP A 75 -6.42 -5.72 -8.89
N ALA A 76 -5.25 -5.25 -8.47
CA ALA A 76 -3.99 -5.48 -9.17
C ALA A 76 -3.61 -6.96 -9.24
N VAL A 77 -4.00 -7.75 -8.24
CA VAL A 77 -3.72 -9.21 -8.26
C VAL A 77 -4.28 -9.86 -9.52
N GLY A 78 -5.45 -9.45 -9.95
CA GLY A 78 -6.11 -10.00 -11.15
C GLY A 78 -5.77 -9.26 -12.44
N ALA A 79 -4.99 -8.20 -12.38
CA ALA A 79 -4.64 -7.41 -13.55
C ALA A 79 -3.46 -8.01 -14.32
N THR A 80 -3.30 -7.61 -15.57
CA THR A 80 -2.12 -7.96 -16.36
C THR A 80 -0.87 -7.42 -15.71
N PRO A 81 0.21 -8.22 -15.58
CA PRO A 81 1.46 -7.73 -15.03
C PRO A 81 1.94 -6.45 -15.71
N ARG A 82 2.33 -5.48 -14.90
CA ARG A 82 2.85 -4.18 -15.33
C ARG A 82 1.87 -3.35 -16.17
N ASP A 83 0.56 -3.60 -16.02
CA ASP A 83 -0.44 -2.80 -16.69
C ASP A 83 -0.27 -1.32 -16.32
N PRO A 84 -0.09 -0.40 -17.30
CA PRO A 84 0.20 1.00 -17.00
C PRO A 84 -0.89 1.70 -16.20
N THR A 85 -2.15 1.41 -16.47
CA THR A 85 -3.28 2.01 -15.75
C THR A 85 -3.28 1.57 -14.30
N THR A 86 -3.07 0.28 -14.05
CA THR A 86 -3.00 -0.28 -12.71
C THR A 86 -1.85 0.35 -11.92
N LEU A 87 -0.66 0.41 -12.52
CA LEU A 87 0.51 1.00 -11.89
C LEU A 87 0.31 2.49 -11.59
N ALA A 88 -0.31 3.23 -12.50
CA ALA A 88 -0.58 4.65 -12.29
C ALA A 88 -1.53 4.89 -11.10
N LYS A 89 -2.56 4.06 -10.97
CA LYS A 89 -3.50 4.15 -9.84
C LYS A 89 -2.81 3.85 -8.51
N LEU A 90 -1.99 2.81 -8.48
CA LEU A 90 -1.24 2.42 -7.28
C LEU A 90 -0.26 3.51 -6.88
N LYS A 91 0.48 4.06 -7.84
CA LYS A 91 1.44 5.12 -7.59
C LYS A 91 0.77 6.33 -6.94
N ARG A 92 -0.36 6.78 -7.50
CA ARG A 92 -1.09 7.91 -6.94
C ARG A 92 -1.60 7.64 -5.54
N ALA A 93 -2.09 6.43 -5.28
CA ALA A 93 -2.56 6.06 -3.96
C ALA A 93 -1.42 6.08 -2.93
N ILE A 94 -0.24 5.58 -3.32
CA ILE A 94 0.94 5.59 -2.44
C ILE A 94 1.42 7.01 -2.19
N GLU A 95 1.43 7.86 -3.20
CA GLU A 95 1.82 9.27 -3.05
C GLU A 95 0.91 10.06 -2.10
N ARG A 96 -0.32 9.58 -1.90
CA ARG A 96 -1.29 10.22 -1.00
C ARG A 96 -1.28 9.64 0.41
N LEU A 97 -0.43 8.66 0.69
CA LEU A 97 -0.29 8.13 2.03
C LEU A 97 0.36 9.19 2.96
#